data_0f2f64d922c9fd1ce499d29d449f9cbe
#
_entry.id   0f2f64d922c9fd1ce499d29d449f9cbe
#
_cell.length_a   1.000
_cell.length_b   1.000
_cell.length_c   1.000
_cell.angle_alpha   90.00
_cell.angle_beta   90.00
_cell.angle_gamma   90.00
#
_symmetry.space_group_name_H-M   'P 1'
#
loop_
_entity.id
_entity.type
_entity.pdbx_description
1 polymer ?
#
loop_
_entity_poly.entity_id
_entity_poly.type
_entity_poly.pdbx_seq_one_letter_code
_entity_poly.pdbx_strand_id
1 'polypeptide(L)'
;MKDILEVKNVEKYYGNKSNLTKAIDNISFKVEEGEFVGIMGASGSGKTTLLNCISTIDRVTAGNIIINGKDITRLKGNNLYKFRREELGFIFQDFNLLDTLTAYENIALALTIQKVNHKEIDSRVKDIAEKLGIKEILNKYPYQISGGQKQRVASARAIITNPKLVLADEPTGALDSKSARQLLESFESLNQKLGATILLVTHDAFTASYTDRIIFIKDGKIFNELEKGNSTRKEFFEKIIDVQTLLGGDLNDVI
;
A
#
# COMPACT_ATOMS: atom_id res chain seq x y z
N MET A 1 -3.30 -19.78 7.81
CA MET A 1 -2.10 -18.94 7.51
C MET A 1 -1.90 -17.96 8.67
N LYS A 2 -0.77 -17.28 8.78
CA LYS A 2 -0.50 -16.33 9.88
C LYS A 2 -1.06 -14.95 9.52
N ASP A 3 -1.85 -14.35 10.41
CA ASP A 3 -2.31 -12.96 10.23
C ASP A 3 -1.12 -12.00 10.40
N ILE A 4 -0.82 -11.21 9.36
CA ILE A 4 0.19 -10.14 9.41
C ILE A 4 -0.43 -8.82 9.86
N LEU A 5 -1.64 -8.52 9.42
CA LEU A 5 -2.40 -7.35 9.84
C LEU A 5 -3.74 -7.78 10.42
N GLU A 6 -4.06 -7.26 11.60
CA GLU A 6 -5.41 -7.36 12.19
C GLU A 6 -5.88 -5.95 12.56
N VAL A 7 -6.95 -5.52 11.92
CA VAL A 7 -7.68 -4.28 12.22
C VAL A 7 -8.91 -4.69 13.03
N LYS A 8 -9.07 -4.14 14.26
CA LYS A 8 -10.12 -4.53 15.21
C LYS A 8 -10.92 -3.34 15.69
N ASN A 9 -12.17 -3.24 15.23
CA ASN A 9 -13.13 -2.21 15.62
C ASN A 9 -12.53 -0.79 15.56
N VAL A 10 -11.78 -0.50 14.49
CA VAL A 10 -11.08 0.76 14.34
C VAL A 10 -12.06 1.87 14.00
N GLU A 11 -11.93 2.97 14.75
CA GLU A 11 -12.65 4.22 14.51
C GLU A 11 -11.68 5.38 14.41
N LYS A 12 -12.00 6.32 13.53
CA LYS A 12 -11.24 7.57 13.40
C LYS A 12 -12.18 8.76 13.23
N TYR A 13 -12.02 9.72 14.13
CA TYR A 13 -12.75 10.98 14.11
C TYR A 13 -11.78 12.14 13.89
N TYR A 14 -12.24 13.14 13.16
CA TYR A 14 -11.58 14.45 13.01
C TYR A 14 -12.52 15.56 13.46
N GLY A 15 -11.95 16.68 13.89
CA GLY A 15 -12.71 17.87 14.30
C GLY A 15 -12.87 18.02 15.81
N ASN A 16 -13.73 18.93 16.21
CA ASN A 16 -14.03 19.30 17.60
C ASN A 16 -15.45 18.86 17.98
N LYS A 17 -15.80 18.95 19.28
CA LYS A 17 -17.11 18.54 19.81
C LYS A 17 -18.32 19.09 19.05
N SER A 18 -18.19 20.27 18.41
CA SER A 18 -19.26 20.92 17.63
C SER A 18 -19.29 20.53 16.14
N ASN A 19 -18.21 19.94 15.62
CA ASN A 19 -18.12 19.54 14.20
C ASN A 19 -17.22 18.31 14.10
N LEU A 20 -17.79 17.15 14.38
CA LEU A 20 -17.09 15.86 14.39
C LEU A 20 -17.35 15.10 13.07
N THR A 21 -16.29 14.82 12.32
CA THR A 21 -16.35 13.99 11.13
C THR A 21 -15.84 12.60 11.44
N LYS A 22 -16.66 11.58 11.26
CA LYS A 22 -16.31 10.17 11.42
C LYS A 22 -15.74 9.66 10.10
N ALA A 23 -14.42 9.61 9.98
CA ALA A 23 -13.74 9.16 8.76
C ALA A 23 -13.63 7.64 8.66
N ILE A 24 -13.59 6.94 9.80
CA ILE A 24 -13.64 5.47 9.91
C ILE A 24 -14.63 5.11 11.00
N ASP A 25 -15.52 4.17 10.70
CA ASP A 25 -16.61 3.73 11.56
C ASP A 25 -16.59 2.21 11.74
N ASN A 26 -15.92 1.77 12.82
CA ASN A 26 -15.92 0.38 13.27
C ASN A 26 -15.47 -0.63 12.19
N ILE A 27 -14.31 -0.35 11.55
CA ILE A 27 -13.71 -1.24 10.56
C ILE A 27 -12.97 -2.38 11.25
N SER A 28 -13.22 -3.63 10.80
CA SER A 28 -12.49 -4.82 11.22
C SER A 28 -12.22 -5.72 10.03
N PHE A 29 -10.95 -6.09 9.82
CA PHE A 29 -10.52 -7.07 8.83
C PHE A 29 -9.12 -7.58 9.16
N LYS A 30 -8.66 -8.60 8.43
CA LYS A 30 -7.34 -9.19 8.57
C LYS A 30 -6.67 -9.28 7.21
N VAL A 31 -5.33 -9.36 7.22
CA VAL A 31 -4.52 -9.67 6.04
C VAL A 31 -3.54 -10.77 6.43
N GLU A 32 -3.51 -11.83 5.65
CA GLU A 32 -2.63 -12.98 5.86
C GLU A 32 -1.22 -12.75 5.29
N GLU A 33 -0.24 -13.49 5.79
CA GLU A 33 1.15 -13.43 5.27
C GLU A 33 1.18 -13.87 3.80
N GLY A 34 1.76 -13.03 2.94
CA GLY A 34 1.83 -13.25 1.51
C GLY A 34 0.56 -12.89 0.74
N GLU A 35 -0.46 -12.31 1.37
CA GLU A 35 -1.67 -11.88 0.69
C GLU A 35 -1.48 -10.51 0.01
N PHE A 36 -2.05 -10.33 -1.18
CA PHE A 36 -2.11 -9.04 -1.87
C PHE A 36 -3.55 -8.50 -1.82
N VAL A 37 -3.82 -7.61 -0.87
CA VAL A 37 -5.16 -7.06 -0.60
C VAL A 37 -5.31 -5.66 -1.15
N GLY A 38 -6.44 -5.40 -1.83
CA GLY A 38 -6.87 -4.08 -2.26
C GLY A 38 -7.90 -3.47 -1.29
N ILE A 39 -7.78 -2.18 -1.01
CA ILE A 39 -8.82 -1.38 -0.38
C ILE A 39 -9.37 -0.42 -1.43
N MET A 40 -10.66 -0.49 -1.69
CA MET A 40 -11.32 0.25 -2.74
C MET A 40 -12.52 1.06 -2.23
N GLY A 41 -12.87 2.14 -2.91
CA GLY A 41 -14.02 2.98 -2.57
C GLY A 41 -13.92 4.37 -3.21
N ALA A 42 -15.00 5.15 -3.14
CA ALA A 42 -15.04 6.51 -3.66
C ALA A 42 -14.06 7.46 -2.96
N SER A 43 -13.79 8.61 -3.55
CA SER A 43 -13.03 9.67 -2.87
C SER A 43 -13.75 10.08 -1.57
N GLY A 44 -12.98 10.27 -0.51
CA GLY A 44 -13.53 10.59 0.81
C GLY A 44 -14.12 9.42 1.61
N SER A 45 -14.13 8.18 1.09
CA SER A 45 -14.69 7.02 1.82
C SER A 45 -13.89 6.57 3.05
N GLY A 46 -12.68 7.13 3.30
CA GLY A 46 -11.85 6.80 4.46
C GLY A 46 -10.61 5.94 4.18
N LYS A 47 -10.35 5.53 2.91
CA LYS A 47 -9.22 4.65 2.53
C LYS A 47 -7.86 5.15 2.97
N THR A 48 -7.49 6.38 2.56
CA THR A 48 -6.22 7.00 2.93
C THR A 48 -6.13 7.23 4.44
N THR A 49 -7.24 7.56 5.11
CA THR A 49 -7.29 7.66 6.57
C THR A 49 -6.98 6.32 7.23
N LEU A 50 -7.57 5.23 6.74
CA LEU A 50 -7.30 3.88 7.25
C LEU A 50 -5.84 3.49 7.00
N LEU A 51 -5.31 3.74 5.81
CA LEU A 51 -3.91 3.49 5.49
C LEU A 51 -2.97 4.29 6.41
N ASN A 52 -3.28 5.57 6.66
CA ASN A 52 -2.52 6.42 7.59
C ASN A 52 -2.55 5.88 9.03
N CYS A 53 -3.65 5.31 9.48
CA CYS A 53 -3.73 4.66 10.79
C CYS A 53 -2.88 3.37 10.83
N ILE A 54 -2.97 2.52 9.80
CA ILE A 54 -2.17 1.28 9.68
C ILE A 54 -0.68 1.59 9.61
N SER A 55 -0.32 2.64 8.91
CA SER A 55 1.06 3.11 8.77
C SER A 55 1.60 3.85 9.99
N THR A 56 0.77 4.11 10.97
CA THR A 56 1.09 4.90 12.16
C THR A 56 1.40 6.38 11.88
N ILE A 57 1.13 6.88 10.66
CA ILE A 57 1.20 8.31 10.33
C ILE A 57 0.15 9.05 11.16
N ASP A 58 -1.04 8.48 11.27
CA ASP A 58 -2.11 8.97 12.14
C ASP A 58 -2.45 7.94 13.24
N ARG A 59 -3.20 8.37 14.25
CA ARG A 59 -3.64 7.51 15.36
C ARG A 59 -5.12 7.22 15.24
N VAL A 60 -5.51 5.99 15.54
CA VAL A 60 -6.92 5.64 15.71
C VAL A 60 -7.54 6.39 16.90
N THR A 61 -8.83 6.68 16.83
CA THR A 61 -9.59 7.24 17.95
C THR A 61 -10.05 6.12 18.90
N ALA A 62 -10.45 4.98 18.34
CA ALA A 62 -10.80 3.76 19.07
C ALA A 62 -10.41 2.51 18.28
N GLY A 63 -10.43 1.36 18.93
CA GLY A 63 -10.03 0.09 18.34
C GLY A 63 -8.52 -0.15 18.39
N ASN A 64 -8.09 -1.25 17.76
CA ASN A 64 -6.69 -1.69 17.77
C ASN A 64 -6.24 -2.10 16.37
N ILE A 65 -4.97 -1.85 16.07
CA ILE A 65 -4.30 -2.36 14.87
C ILE A 65 -3.10 -3.18 15.32
N ILE A 66 -3.04 -4.42 14.89
CA ILE A 66 -1.98 -5.36 15.23
C ILE A 66 -1.25 -5.72 13.94
N ILE A 67 0.08 -5.53 13.90
CA ILE A 67 0.93 -5.93 12.77
C ILE A 67 2.00 -6.86 13.28
N ASN A 68 2.12 -8.03 12.66
CA ASN A 68 3.05 -9.09 13.05
C ASN A 68 3.00 -9.39 14.56
N GLY A 69 1.78 -9.44 15.14
CA GLY A 69 1.54 -9.69 16.55
C GLY A 69 1.82 -8.52 17.49
N LYS A 70 2.21 -7.34 16.98
CA LYS A 70 2.47 -6.13 17.78
C LYS A 70 1.30 -5.15 17.67
N ASP A 71 0.70 -4.76 18.78
CA ASP A 71 -0.31 -3.71 18.84
C ASP A 71 0.36 -2.34 18.60
N ILE A 72 0.18 -1.81 17.37
CA ILE A 72 0.83 -0.55 16.96
C ILE A 72 0.15 0.68 17.55
N THR A 73 -1.09 0.59 18.00
CA THR A 73 -1.82 1.70 18.63
C THR A 73 -1.21 2.13 19.96
N ARG A 74 -0.46 1.23 20.59
CA ARG A 74 0.22 1.47 21.88
C ARG A 74 1.67 1.94 21.72
N LEU A 75 2.22 1.90 20.50
CA LEU A 75 3.61 2.28 20.27
C LEU A 75 3.79 3.81 20.38
N LYS A 76 4.90 4.25 21.00
CA LYS A 76 5.25 5.67 21.17
C LYS A 76 6.76 5.86 21.01
N GLY A 77 7.16 7.09 20.65
CA GLY A 77 8.57 7.50 20.60
C GLY A 77 9.44 6.56 19.77
N ASN A 78 10.60 6.19 20.28
CA ASN A 78 11.59 5.38 19.57
C ASN A 78 11.06 4.01 19.13
N ASN A 79 10.15 3.39 19.86
CA ASN A 79 9.57 2.10 19.48
C ASN A 79 8.69 2.24 18.22
N LEU A 80 7.98 3.37 18.07
CA LEU A 80 7.19 3.65 16.87
C LEU A 80 8.09 3.87 15.65
N TYR A 81 9.17 4.65 15.79
CA TYR A 81 10.13 4.88 14.69
C TYR A 81 10.86 3.60 14.29
N LYS A 82 11.24 2.77 15.26
CA LYS A 82 11.83 1.46 15.01
C LYS A 82 10.87 0.55 14.26
N PHE A 83 9.61 0.49 14.69
CA PHE A 83 8.57 -0.30 14.05
C PHE A 83 8.38 0.09 12.57
N ARG A 84 8.19 1.40 12.28
CA ARG A 84 8.05 1.88 10.89
C ARG A 84 9.21 1.47 10.01
N ARG A 85 10.43 1.62 10.51
CA ARG A 85 11.65 1.33 9.78
C ARG A 85 11.87 -0.16 9.49
N GLU A 86 11.43 -1.02 10.42
CA GLU A 86 11.76 -2.45 10.36
C GLU A 86 10.62 -3.33 9.82
N GLU A 87 9.37 -2.93 10.02
CA GLU A 87 8.21 -3.77 9.72
C GLU A 87 7.39 -3.26 8.53
N LEU A 88 7.53 -1.98 8.13
CA LEU A 88 6.72 -1.37 7.07
C LEU A 88 7.53 -0.94 5.87
N GLY A 89 6.98 -1.17 4.68
CA GLY A 89 7.40 -0.55 3.43
C GLY A 89 6.33 0.42 2.94
N PHE A 90 6.74 1.53 2.33
CA PHE A 90 5.81 2.57 1.85
C PHE A 90 6.03 2.90 0.40
N ILE A 91 4.94 2.90 -0.38
CA ILE A 91 4.88 3.30 -1.77
C ILE A 91 3.79 4.36 -1.90
N PHE A 92 4.18 5.60 -2.22
CA PHE A 92 3.30 6.75 -2.34
C PHE A 92 2.97 7.06 -3.80
N GLN A 93 1.88 7.75 -4.05
CA GLN A 93 1.48 8.26 -5.35
C GLN A 93 2.55 9.18 -5.96
N ASP A 94 3.09 10.11 -5.17
CA ASP A 94 4.08 11.11 -5.59
C ASP A 94 5.54 10.63 -5.50
N PHE A 95 5.77 9.31 -5.50
CA PHE A 95 7.07 8.64 -5.45
C PHE A 95 7.91 8.96 -4.20
N ASN A 96 7.91 10.18 -3.72
CA ASN A 96 8.69 10.70 -2.58
C ASN A 96 10.18 10.32 -2.65
N LEU A 97 10.76 10.42 -3.86
CA LEU A 97 12.19 10.26 -4.05
C LEU A 97 12.92 11.56 -3.69
N LEU A 98 14.14 11.42 -3.18
CA LEU A 98 15.00 12.55 -2.93
C LEU A 98 15.73 12.93 -4.24
N ASP A 99 15.45 14.11 -4.78
CA ASP A 99 15.98 14.57 -6.07
C ASP A 99 17.50 14.80 -6.06
N THR A 100 18.08 14.97 -4.86
CA THR A 100 19.53 15.12 -4.65
C THR A 100 20.28 13.80 -4.62
N LEU A 101 19.57 12.67 -4.62
CA LEU A 101 20.12 11.32 -4.60
C LEU A 101 19.82 10.60 -5.92
N THR A 102 20.76 9.78 -6.37
CA THR A 102 20.56 8.85 -7.49
C THR A 102 19.48 7.80 -7.16
N ALA A 103 19.02 7.05 -8.14
CA ALA A 103 18.13 5.91 -7.93
C ALA A 103 18.75 4.87 -6.97
N TYR A 104 20.03 4.58 -7.13
CA TYR A 104 20.79 3.71 -6.22
C TYR A 104 20.74 4.22 -4.78
N GLU A 105 21.09 5.49 -4.57
CA GLU A 105 21.15 6.09 -3.24
C GLU A 105 19.78 6.19 -2.57
N ASN A 106 18.72 6.49 -3.34
CA ASN A 106 17.33 6.45 -2.85
C ASN A 106 16.96 5.06 -2.31
N ILE A 107 17.36 3.99 -3.01
CA ILE A 107 17.12 2.61 -2.57
C ILE A 107 17.98 2.25 -1.38
N ALA A 108 19.28 2.54 -1.45
CA ALA A 108 20.28 2.24 -0.40
C ALA A 108 19.97 2.94 0.92
N LEU A 109 19.33 4.11 0.88
CA LEU A 109 18.98 4.92 2.05
C LEU A 109 18.16 4.10 3.07
N ALA A 110 17.23 3.29 2.63
CA ALA A 110 16.39 2.45 3.51
C ALA A 110 17.25 1.46 4.32
N LEU A 111 18.22 0.82 3.70
CA LEU A 111 19.16 -0.11 4.37
C LEU A 111 20.15 0.64 5.28
N THR A 112 20.60 1.83 4.85
CA THR A 112 21.49 2.68 5.65
C THR A 112 20.82 3.12 6.97
N ILE A 113 19.54 3.51 6.89
CA ILE A 113 18.73 3.85 8.08
C ILE A 113 18.56 2.63 9.01
N GLN A 114 18.45 1.42 8.46
CA GLN A 114 18.44 0.17 9.24
C GLN A 114 19.82 -0.24 9.78
N LYS A 115 20.88 0.49 9.44
CA LYS A 115 22.26 0.18 9.83
C LYS A 115 22.78 -1.17 9.29
N VAL A 116 22.30 -1.55 8.11
CA VAL A 116 22.82 -2.74 7.41
C VAL A 116 24.30 -2.51 7.05
N ASN A 117 25.07 -3.60 7.10
CA ASN A 117 26.48 -3.54 6.77
C ASN A 117 26.67 -3.03 5.32
N HIS A 118 27.53 -2.02 5.14
CA HIS A 118 27.76 -1.39 3.84
C HIS A 118 28.16 -2.38 2.73
N LYS A 119 28.85 -3.48 3.09
CA LYS A 119 29.25 -4.54 2.13
C LYS A 119 28.06 -5.31 1.54
N GLU A 120 26.93 -5.32 2.23
CA GLU A 120 25.70 -6.01 1.79
C GLU A 120 24.79 -5.08 0.98
N ILE A 121 24.89 -3.77 1.16
CA ILE A 121 23.97 -2.80 0.54
C ILE A 121 24.05 -2.89 -0.98
N ASP A 122 25.26 -2.91 -1.55
CA ASP A 122 25.44 -2.92 -3.01
C ASP A 122 24.81 -4.15 -3.67
N SER A 123 25.04 -5.34 -3.12
CA SER A 123 24.48 -6.57 -3.65
C SER A 123 22.94 -6.58 -3.55
N ARG A 124 22.37 -6.14 -2.43
CA ARG A 124 20.92 -6.08 -2.23
C ARG A 124 20.26 -5.06 -3.15
N VAL A 125 20.88 -3.88 -3.35
CA VAL A 125 20.36 -2.88 -4.28
C VAL A 125 20.37 -3.39 -5.72
N LYS A 126 21.44 -4.04 -6.16
CA LYS A 126 21.54 -4.61 -7.51
C LYS A 126 20.53 -5.72 -7.74
N ASP A 127 20.33 -6.60 -6.76
CA ASP A 127 19.34 -7.70 -6.83
C ASP A 127 17.91 -7.17 -6.97
N ILE A 128 17.51 -6.22 -6.12
CA ILE A 128 16.16 -5.65 -6.21
C ILE A 128 15.97 -4.82 -7.49
N ALA A 129 16.99 -4.11 -7.93
CA ALA A 129 16.96 -3.33 -9.16
C ALA A 129 16.79 -4.22 -10.40
N GLU A 130 17.39 -5.39 -10.42
CA GLU A 130 17.23 -6.38 -11.48
C GLU A 130 15.79 -6.94 -11.50
N LYS A 131 15.26 -7.32 -10.33
CA LYS A 131 13.88 -7.82 -10.19
C LYS A 131 12.82 -6.81 -10.64
N LEU A 132 13.08 -5.51 -10.47
CA LEU A 132 12.16 -4.43 -10.87
C LEU A 132 12.50 -3.79 -12.23
N GLY A 133 13.50 -4.31 -12.96
CA GLY A 133 13.89 -3.81 -14.28
C GLY A 133 14.36 -2.35 -14.28
N ILE A 134 15.14 -1.96 -13.26
CA ILE A 134 15.68 -0.59 -13.09
C ILE A 134 17.19 -0.53 -12.97
N LYS A 135 17.89 -1.64 -13.25
CA LYS A 135 19.36 -1.74 -13.12
C LYS A 135 20.09 -0.66 -13.91
N GLU A 136 19.64 -0.38 -15.14
CA GLU A 136 20.29 0.56 -16.07
C GLU A 136 20.14 2.03 -15.66
N ILE A 137 19.26 2.32 -14.68
CA ILE A 137 19.00 3.69 -14.24
C ILE A 137 19.54 3.99 -12.83
N LEU A 138 20.23 3.04 -12.20
CA LEU A 138 20.70 3.18 -10.81
C LEU A 138 21.55 4.44 -10.59
N ASN A 139 22.35 4.85 -11.59
CA ASN A 139 23.20 6.03 -11.52
C ASN A 139 22.49 7.34 -11.94
N LYS A 140 21.19 7.29 -12.28
CA LYS A 140 20.42 8.47 -12.70
C LYS A 140 19.71 9.10 -11.50
N TYR A 141 19.54 10.41 -11.57
CA TYR A 141 18.74 11.18 -10.62
C TYR A 141 17.25 11.11 -10.98
N PRO A 142 16.31 11.34 -10.01
CA PRO A 142 14.87 11.29 -10.26
C PRO A 142 14.41 12.16 -11.44
N TYR A 143 14.98 13.33 -11.64
CA TYR A 143 14.63 14.23 -12.76
C TYR A 143 15.10 13.72 -14.14
N GLN A 144 15.93 12.68 -14.20
CA GLN A 144 16.46 12.08 -15.43
C GLN A 144 15.70 10.81 -15.87
N ILE A 145 14.71 10.38 -15.11
CA ILE A 145 13.99 9.13 -15.33
C ILE A 145 12.48 9.35 -15.44
N SER A 146 11.78 8.45 -16.14
CA SER A 146 10.33 8.52 -16.33
C SER A 146 9.54 8.29 -15.03
N GLY A 147 8.26 8.71 -14.99
CA GLY A 147 7.37 8.48 -13.85
C GLY A 147 7.29 7.00 -13.45
N GLY A 148 7.14 6.09 -14.42
CA GLY A 148 7.13 4.66 -14.15
C GLY A 148 8.46 4.13 -13.60
N GLN A 149 9.60 4.69 -14.03
CA GLN A 149 10.90 4.36 -13.46
C GLN A 149 11.04 4.89 -12.04
N LYS A 150 10.59 6.12 -11.76
CA LYS A 150 10.54 6.69 -10.39
C LYS A 150 9.73 5.79 -9.46
N GLN A 151 8.57 5.32 -9.92
CA GLN A 151 7.71 4.46 -9.08
C GLN A 151 8.36 3.11 -8.79
N ARG A 152 9.06 2.50 -9.78
CA ARG A 152 9.81 1.28 -9.53
C ARG A 152 11.00 1.49 -8.57
N VAL A 153 11.67 2.64 -8.63
CA VAL A 153 12.70 3.01 -7.63
C VAL A 153 12.08 3.17 -6.24
N ALA A 154 10.93 3.84 -6.11
CA ALA A 154 10.22 3.97 -4.85
C ALA A 154 9.77 2.61 -4.30
N SER A 155 9.29 1.72 -5.17
CA SER A 155 8.94 0.34 -4.81
C SER A 155 10.16 -0.45 -4.34
N ALA A 156 11.30 -0.35 -5.05
CA ALA A 156 12.55 -0.97 -4.63
C ALA A 156 12.97 -0.50 -3.23
N ARG A 157 12.90 0.79 -2.97
CA ARG A 157 13.21 1.38 -1.64
C ARG A 157 12.28 0.84 -0.55
N ALA A 158 10.99 0.67 -0.87
CA ALA A 158 10.00 0.19 0.10
C ALA A 158 10.21 -1.26 0.51
N ILE A 159 10.64 -2.13 -0.43
CA ILE A 159 10.71 -3.58 -0.20
C ILE A 159 12.11 -4.11 0.11
N ILE A 160 13.17 -3.35 -0.16
CA ILE A 160 14.57 -3.80 0.04
C ILE A 160 14.88 -4.15 1.50
N THR A 161 14.16 -3.57 2.43
CA THR A 161 14.27 -3.84 3.87
C THR A 161 13.60 -5.15 4.31
N ASN A 162 12.93 -5.84 3.38
CA ASN A 162 12.12 -7.02 3.64
C ASN A 162 11.05 -6.78 4.73
N PRO A 163 10.18 -5.77 4.54
CA PRO A 163 9.16 -5.41 5.51
C PRO A 163 8.11 -6.53 5.66
N LYS A 164 7.42 -6.55 6.81
CA LYS A 164 6.30 -7.48 7.03
C LYS A 164 5.04 -7.08 6.28
N LEU A 165 4.86 -5.79 6.03
CA LEU A 165 3.72 -5.25 5.29
C LEU A 165 4.17 -4.09 4.40
N VAL A 166 3.84 -4.18 3.12
CA VAL A 166 4.00 -3.08 2.15
C VAL A 166 2.66 -2.36 2.02
N LEU A 167 2.69 -1.06 2.20
CA LEU A 167 1.53 -0.17 2.08
C LEU A 167 1.69 0.67 0.81
N ALA A 168 0.71 0.62 -0.10
CA ALA A 168 0.72 1.37 -1.34
C ALA A 168 -0.53 2.25 -1.43
N ASP A 169 -0.34 3.58 -1.49
CA ASP A 169 -1.41 4.56 -1.61
C ASP A 169 -1.46 5.09 -3.04
N GLU A 170 -2.52 4.72 -3.78
CA GLU A 170 -2.77 5.11 -5.19
C GLU A 170 -1.51 5.03 -6.09
N PRO A 171 -0.76 3.91 -6.10
CA PRO A 171 0.59 3.87 -6.68
C PRO A 171 0.61 4.06 -8.19
N THR A 172 -0.53 3.97 -8.86
CA THR A 172 -0.69 4.15 -10.31
C THR A 172 -1.25 5.52 -10.70
N GLY A 173 -1.69 6.33 -9.73
CA GLY A 173 -2.44 7.57 -10.00
C GLY A 173 -1.70 8.62 -10.83
N ALA A 174 -0.37 8.63 -10.81
CA ALA A 174 0.47 9.55 -11.59
C ALA A 174 1.10 8.91 -12.83
N LEU A 175 0.66 7.69 -13.24
CA LEU A 175 1.29 6.92 -14.32
C LEU A 175 0.40 6.81 -15.55
N ASP A 176 1.04 6.74 -16.73
CA ASP A 176 0.38 6.27 -17.94
C ASP A 176 0.03 4.76 -17.85
N SER A 177 -0.92 4.31 -18.67
CA SER A 177 -1.45 2.94 -18.64
C SER A 177 -0.37 1.86 -18.80
N LYS A 178 0.67 2.12 -19.60
CA LYS A 178 1.78 1.16 -19.80
C LYS A 178 2.64 1.06 -18.55
N SER A 179 3.01 2.19 -17.96
CA SER A 179 3.81 2.26 -16.74
C SER A 179 3.05 1.69 -15.54
N ALA A 180 1.74 1.98 -15.43
CA ALA A 180 0.85 1.40 -14.41
C ALA A 180 0.84 -0.13 -14.48
N ARG A 181 0.63 -0.70 -15.69
CA ARG A 181 0.67 -2.15 -15.89
C ARG A 181 2.01 -2.76 -15.46
N GLN A 182 3.13 -2.18 -15.88
CA GLN A 182 4.47 -2.68 -15.51
C GLN A 182 4.71 -2.65 -14.00
N LEU A 183 4.22 -1.63 -13.32
CA LEU A 183 4.31 -1.53 -11.86
C LEU A 183 3.49 -2.62 -11.19
N LEU A 184 2.24 -2.82 -11.61
CA LEU A 184 1.33 -3.82 -11.03
C LEU A 184 1.83 -5.25 -11.27
N GLU A 185 2.36 -5.54 -12.46
CA GLU A 185 3.03 -6.81 -12.76
C GLU A 185 4.25 -7.02 -11.85
N SER A 186 4.97 -5.94 -11.50
CA SER A 186 6.07 -6.00 -10.54
C SER A 186 5.56 -6.33 -9.13
N PHE A 187 4.45 -5.72 -8.68
CA PHE A 187 3.84 -6.04 -7.38
C PHE A 187 3.36 -7.49 -7.31
N GLU A 188 2.67 -7.95 -8.34
CA GLU A 188 2.24 -9.34 -8.46
C GLU A 188 3.45 -10.30 -8.42
N SER A 189 4.54 -9.97 -9.12
CA SER A 189 5.78 -10.76 -9.07
C SER A 189 6.44 -10.76 -7.68
N LEU A 190 6.44 -9.63 -6.98
CA LEU A 190 6.97 -9.54 -5.61
C LEU A 190 6.13 -10.36 -4.63
N ASN A 191 4.80 -10.29 -4.76
CA ASN A 191 3.89 -11.08 -3.95
C ASN A 191 4.08 -12.58 -4.23
N GLN A 192 3.95 -13.03 -5.49
CA GLN A 192 3.98 -14.44 -5.85
C GLN A 192 5.36 -15.10 -5.67
N LYS A 193 6.47 -14.37 -5.99
CA LYS A 193 7.81 -14.96 -5.97
C LYS A 193 8.57 -14.73 -4.66
N LEU A 194 8.27 -13.64 -3.94
CA LEU A 194 8.98 -13.29 -2.72
C LEU A 194 8.07 -13.35 -1.48
N GLY A 195 6.79 -13.69 -1.63
CA GLY A 195 5.84 -13.78 -0.53
C GLY A 195 5.57 -12.43 0.14
N ALA A 196 5.75 -11.31 -0.58
CA ALA A 196 5.50 -9.99 0.00
C ALA A 196 4.01 -9.82 0.33
N THR A 197 3.70 -9.41 1.56
CA THR A 197 2.33 -9.02 1.95
C THR A 197 2.11 -7.57 1.54
N ILE A 198 1.09 -7.30 0.74
CA ILE A 198 0.85 -5.97 0.17
C ILE A 198 -0.58 -5.52 0.47
N LEU A 199 -0.73 -4.33 1.04
CA LEU A 199 -2.00 -3.63 1.18
C LEU A 199 -2.01 -2.40 0.26
N LEU A 200 -2.85 -2.43 -0.76
CA LEU A 200 -2.94 -1.42 -1.79
C LEU A 200 -4.25 -0.65 -1.67
N VAL A 201 -4.18 0.67 -1.63
CA VAL A 201 -5.34 1.56 -1.71
C VAL A 201 -5.47 2.07 -3.12
N THR A 202 -6.67 1.99 -3.69
CA THR A 202 -6.98 2.54 -5.02
C THR A 202 -8.47 2.81 -5.19
N HIS A 203 -8.81 3.66 -6.15
CA HIS A 203 -10.17 3.82 -6.67
C HIS A 203 -10.31 3.24 -8.09
N ASP A 204 -9.22 2.78 -8.68
CA ASP A 204 -9.15 2.25 -10.03
C ASP A 204 -9.34 0.72 -10.06
N ALA A 205 -10.38 0.26 -10.77
CA ALA A 205 -10.70 -1.17 -10.89
C ALA A 205 -9.61 -1.99 -11.60
N PHE A 206 -8.91 -1.37 -12.57
CA PHE A 206 -7.81 -2.05 -13.25
C PHE A 206 -6.68 -2.37 -12.26
N THR A 207 -6.27 -1.41 -11.46
CA THR A 207 -5.27 -1.58 -10.39
C THR A 207 -5.72 -2.63 -9.38
N ALA A 208 -6.97 -2.56 -8.92
CA ALA A 208 -7.54 -3.51 -7.96
C ALA A 208 -7.59 -4.95 -8.51
N SER A 209 -7.75 -5.15 -9.83
CA SER A 209 -7.82 -6.49 -10.43
C SER A 209 -6.54 -7.33 -10.29
N TYR A 210 -5.43 -6.73 -9.89
CA TYR A 210 -4.17 -7.43 -9.63
C TYR A 210 -4.08 -8.03 -8.23
N THR A 211 -4.99 -7.69 -7.32
CA THR A 211 -5.01 -8.19 -5.94
C THR A 211 -5.70 -9.55 -5.83
N ASP A 212 -5.47 -10.25 -4.73
CA ASP A 212 -6.12 -11.54 -4.42
C ASP A 212 -7.51 -11.33 -3.84
N ARG A 213 -7.70 -10.21 -3.10
CA ARG A 213 -8.95 -9.84 -2.43
C ARG A 213 -9.09 -8.32 -2.37
N ILE A 214 -10.34 -7.85 -2.41
CA ILE A 214 -10.66 -6.43 -2.28
C ILE A 214 -11.64 -6.21 -1.16
N ILE A 215 -11.35 -5.20 -0.33
CA ILE A 215 -12.24 -4.68 0.69
C ILE A 215 -12.78 -3.34 0.19
N PHE A 216 -14.09 -3.26 -0.03
CA PHE A 216 -14.75 -2.03 -0.44
C PHE A 216 -15.17 -1.22 0.79
N ILE A 217 -14.80 0.08 0.78
CA ILE A 217 -15.16 1.02 1.85
C ILE A 217 -16.12 2.07 1.30
N LYS A 218 -17.25 2.26 2.00
CA LYS A 218 -18.22 3.32 1.79
C LYS A 218 -18.50 4.03 3.13
N ASP A 219 -18.42 5.35 3.15
CA ASP A 219 -18.74 6.18 4.34
C ASP A 219 -18.07 5.71 5.63
N GLY A 220 -16.78 5.36 5.53
CA GLY A 220 -15.97 4.91 6.65
C GLY A 220 -16.25 3.48 7.13
N LYS A 221 -17.07 2.70 6.44
CA LYS A 221 -17.42 1.30 6.79
C LYS A 221 -17.02 0.34 5.68
N ILE A 222 -16.80 -0.92 6.03
CA ILE A 222 -16.72 -1.99 5.04
C ILE A 222 -18.11 -2.18 4.44
N PHE A 223 -18.19 -2.02 3.12
CA PHE A 223 -19.40 -2.22 2.34
C PHE A 223 -19.51 -3.66 1.83
N ASN A 224 -18.41 -4.18 1.28
CA ASN A 224 -18.34 -5.52 0.72
C ASN A 224 -16.89 -6.02 0.69
N GLU A 225 -16.72 -7.33 0.59
CA GLU A 225 -15.42 -7.96 0.30
C GLU A 225 -15.58 -8.88 -0.91
N LEU A 226 -14.57 -8.90 -1.79
CA LEU A 226 -14.58 -9.68 -3.02
C LEU A 226 -13.24 -10.42 -3.15
N GLU A 227 -13.30 -11.75 -3.22
CA GLU A 227 -12.14 -12.61 -3.43
C GLU A 227 -12.00 -12.98 -4.92
N LYS A 228 -10.78 -12.95 -5.42
CA LYS A 228 -10.44 -13.37 -6.79
C LYS A 228 -10.60 -14.88 -6.94
N GLY A 229 -10.13 -15.65 -5.97
CA GLY A 229 -10.16 -17.11 -6.01
C GLY A 229 -9.55 -17.65 -7.31
N ASN A 230 -10.28 -18.54 -7.97
CA ASN A 230 -9.87 -19.14 -9.26
C ASN A 230 -10.27 -18.30 -10.48
N SER A 231 -10.82 -17.09 -10.29
CA SER A 231 -11.21 -16.21 -11.41
C SER A 231 -9.98 -15.70 -12.17
N THR A 232 -10.11 -15.58 -13.47
CA THR A 232 -9.12 -14.85 -14.28
C THR A 232 -9.13 -13.36 -13.86
N ARG A 233 -8.06 -12.62 -14.18
CA ARG A 233 -8.00 -11.18 -13.92
C ARG A 233 -9.15 -10.42 -14.59
N LYS A 234 -9.56 -10.85 -15.80
CA LYS A 234 -10.68 -10.24 -16.53
C LYS A 234 -11.99 -10.45 -15.80
N GLU A 235 -12.31 -11.67 -15.42
CA GLU A 235 -13.55 -11.99 -14.66
C GLU A 235 -13.56 -11.27 -13.30
N PHE A 236 -12.42 -11.17 -12.65
CA PHE A 236 -12.31 -10.45 -11.39
C PHE A 236 -12.52 -8.94 -11.57
N PHE A 237 -11.94 -8.35 -12.63
CA PHE A 237 -12.18 -6.96 -13.01
C PHE A 237 -13.67 -6.67 -13.26
N GLU A 238 -14.37 -7.55 -14.00
CA GLU A 238 -15.81 -7.41 -14.27
C GLU A 238 -16.62 -7.41 -12.95
N LYS A 239 -16.33 -8.33 -12.03
CA LYS A 239 -16.94 -8.36 -10.69
C LYS A 239 -16.67 -7.08 -9.87
N ILE A 240 -15.46 -6.52 -9.99
CA ILE A 240 -15.11 -5.26 -9.32
C ILE A 240 -15.97 -4.11 -9.85
N ILE A 241 -16.15 -4.01 -11.17
CA ILE A 241 -16.99 -2.98 -11.80
C ILE A 241 -18.45 -3.12 -11.33
N ASP A 242 -18.99 -4.35 -11.23
CA ASP A 242 -20.33 -4.57 -10.72
C ASP A 242 -20.50 -4.00 -9.30
N VAL A 243 -19.56 -4.29 -8.39
CA VAL A 243 -19.59 -3.75 -7.02
C VAL A 243 -19.41 -2.23 -7.01
N GLN A 244 -18.53 -1.67 -7.86
CA GLN A 244 -18.35 -0.21 -7.97
C GLN A 244 -19.62 0.48 -8.45
N THR A 245 -20.35 -0.12 -9.38
CA THR A 245 -21.63 0.41 -9.87
C THR A 245 -22.64 0.49 -8.74
N LEU A 246 -22.71 -0.53 -7.88
CA LEU A 246 -23.55 -0.52 -6.67
C LEU A 246 -23.12 0.52 -5.64
N LEU A 247 -21.80 0.80 -5.54
CA LEU A 247 -21.27 1.83 -4.63
C LEU A 247 -21.60 3.24 -5.09
N GLY A 248 -21.54 3.49 -6.40
CA GLY A 248 -21.76 4.81 -7.02
C GLY A 248 -23.25 5.10 -7.31
N GLY A 249 -24.08 4.09 -7.38
CA GLY A 249 -25.50 4.22 -7.62
C GLY A 249 -26.29 4.28 -6.30
N ASP A 250 -26.67 5.47 -5.85
CA ASP A 250 -27.99 5.60 -5.24
C ASP A 250 -28.97 5.37 -6.40
N LEU A 251 -29.66 4.22 -6.39
CA LEU A 251 -30.70 3.86 -7.36
C LEU A 251 -31.84 4.90 -7.43
N ASN A 252 -31.79 5.92 -6.58
CA ASN A 252 -32.76 7.04 -6.54
C ASN A 252 -32.36 8.25 -7.39
N ASP A 253 -31.14 8.31 -7.94
CA ASP A 253 -30.68 9.44 -8.77
C ASP A 253 -30.85 9.18 -10.28
N VAL A 254 -31.46 8.05 -10.69
CA VAL A 254 -31.63 7.64 -12.10
C VAL A 254 -33.11 7.52 -12.50
N ILE A 255 -34.02 8.12 -11.72
CA ILE A 255 -35.46 8.22 -12.11
C ILE A 255 -35.87 9.67 -12.18
#